data_63adc317f4452dd40a518ebaf4ffdcb5
#
_entry.id   63adc317f4452dd40a518ebaf4ffdcb5
#
_cell.length_a   1.000
_cell.length_b   1.000
_cell.length_c   1.000
_cell.angle_alpha   90.00
_cell.angle_beta   90.00
_cell.angle_gamma   90.00
#
_symmetry.space_group_name_H-M   'P 1'
#
loop_
_entity.id
_entity.type
_entity.pdbx_description
1 polymer ?
#
loop_
_entity_poly.entity_id
_entity_poly.type
_entity_poly.pdbx_seq_one_letter_code
_entity_poly.pdbx_strand_id
1 'polypeptide(L)'
;AKHQSAYETLKLPYLFEDVAIVLKRELTWIPLWGMYPPAMGMIPIDRGSAKVAMKSILKGAERILNEEHRPLLIFPQGTRTAVGEQRKYKIGIARIYEKVNRPVVPVALNSGLYWGKNKFWKRSGCVTLKFLPPIQPGLDQKAFMERLETAIETESQMLLAKPELTEDA
;
A
#
# COMPACT_ATOMS: atom_id res chain seq x y z
N ALA A 1 -2.45 -2.18 -0.25
CA ALA A 1 -1.86 -3.04 0.79
C ALA A 1 -1.96 -2.37 2.16
N LYS A 2 -2.13 -3.14 3.23
CA LYS A 2 -1.97 -2.66 4.61
C LYS A 2 -0.52 -2.19 4.83
N HIS A 3 -0.32 -1.24 5.75
CA HIS A 3 1.02 -0.70 6.02
C HIS A 3 1.37 -0.79 7.50
N GLN A 4 2.23 -1.74 7.86
CA GLN A 4 2.64 -1.99 9.26
C GLN A 4 4.15 -1.84 9.46
N SER A 5 4.95 -2.05 8.42
CA SER A 5 6.40 -2.16 8.48
C SER A 5 7.10 -1.43 7.33
N ALA A 6 8.40 -1.37 7.37
CA ALA A 6 9.22 -1.08 6.20
C ALA A 6 9.37 -2.31 5.28
N TYR A 7 9.12 -3.51 5.80
CA TYR A 7 9.27 -4.77 5.08
C TYR A 7 8.44 -4.81 3.80
N GLU A 8 7.14 -4.52 3.87
CA GLU A 8 6.26 -4.56 2.69
C GLU A 8 6.63 -3.50 1.64
N THR A 9 7.21 -2.37 2.06
CA THR A 9 7.70 -1.34 1.15
C THR A 9 8.91 -1.80 0.33
N LEU A 10 9.70 -2.72 0.90
CA LEU A 10 10.85 -3.33 0.23
C LEU A 10 10.46 -4.60 -0.53
N LYS A 11 9.61 -5.43 0.09
CA LYS A 11 9.28 -6.77 -0.44
C LYS A 11 8.30 -6.72 -1.60
N LEU A 12 7.27 -5.88 -1.55
CA LEU A 12 6.28 -5.80 -2.64
C LEU A 12 6.90 -5.35 -3.97
N PRO A 13 7.79 -4.34 -4.04
CA PRO A 13 8.51 -4.03 -5.27
C PRO A 13 9.37 -5.16 -5.81
N TYR A 14 9.93 -5.97 -4.91
CA TYR A 14 10.70 -7.15 -5.32
C TYR A 14 9.82 -8.26 -5.92
N LEU A 15 8.59 -8.41 -5.45
CA LEU A 15 7.65 -9.42 -5.96
C LEU A 15 7.02 -9.01 -7.30
N PHE A 16 6.97 -7.72 -7.58
CA PHE A 16 6.45 -7.19 -8.84
C PHE A 16 7.60 -6.53 -9.59
N GLU A 17 7.90 -6.98 -10.78
CA GLU A 17 9.07 -6.53 -11.56
C GLU A 17 9.08 -5.02 -11.82
N ASP A 18 7.91 -4.39 -11.97
CA ASP A 18 7.81 -2.98 -12.34
C ASP A 18 6.63 -2.28 -11.64
N VAL A 19 6.57 -2.35 -10.32
CA VAL A 19 5.53 -1.67 -9.55
C VAL A 19 5.91 -0.23 -9.22
N ALA A 20 5.04 0.71 -9.51
CA ALA A 20 5.17 2.08 -9.04
C ALA A 20 4.56 2.23 -7.64
N ILE A 21 5.16 3.08 -6.80
CA ILE A 21 4.71 3.30 -5.43
C ILE A 21 4.39 4.77 -5.22
N VAL A 22 3.30 5.03 -4.48
CA VAL A 22 3.02 6.36 -3.92
C VAL A 22 3.84 6.51 -2.63
N LEU A 23 4.75 7.46 -2.60
CA LEU A 23 5.68 7.65 -1.49
C LEU A 23 5.72 9.11 -0.99
N LYS A 24 6.28 9.30 0.19
CA LYS A 24 6.48 10.63 0.78
C LYS A 24 7.59 11.36 0.03
N ARG A 25 7.35 12.63 -0.38
CA ARG A 25 8.29 13.44 -1.14
C ARG A 25 9.66 13.58 -0.46
N GLU A 26 9.68 13.71 0.86
CA GLU A 26 10.94 13.88 1.60
C GLU A 26 11.88 12.66 1.49
N LEU A 27 11.35 11.50 1.12
CA LEU A 27 12.20 10.34 0.85
C LEU A 27 13.08 10.53 -0.38
N THR A 28 12.68 11.39 -1.32
CA THR A 28 13.49 11.71 -2.51
C THR A 28 14.70 12.62 -2.17
N TRP A 29 14.80 13.10 -0.94
CA TRP A 29 15.93 13.93 -0.49
C TRP A 29 17.04 13.13 0.20
N ILE A 30 16.80 11.84 0.44
CA ILE A 30 17.81 10.97 1.05
C ILE A 30 18.97 10.77 0.04
N PRO A 31 20.21 11.09 0.41
CA PRO A 31 21.37 10.92 -0.47
C PRO A 31 21.43 9.49 -1.04
N LEU A 32 21.77 9.38 -2.33
CA LEU A 32 21.84 8.14 -3.10
C LEU A 32 20.48 7.46 -3.31
N TRP A 33 19.73 7.19 -2.22
CA TRP A 33 18.43 6.54 -2.31
C TRP A 33 17.36 7.42 -2.99
N GLY A 34 17.39 8.72 -2.77
CA GLY A 34 16.41 9.66 -3.31
C GLY A 34 16.41 9.79 -4.84
N MET A 35 17.46 9.32 -5.51
CA MET A 35 17.52 9.25 -6.97
C MET A 35 16.69 8.10 -7.54
N TYR A 36 16.47 7.04 -6.76
CA TYR A 36 15.74 5.84 -7.18
C TYR A 36 14.25 6.10 -7.50
N PRO A 37 13.46 6.72 -6.61
CA PRO A 37 12.03 6.90 -6.84
C PRO A 37 11.69 7.64 -8.13
N PRO A 38 12.32 8.76 -8.48
CA PRO A 38 12.09 9.41 -9.77
C PRO A 38 12.49 8.56 -10.96
N ALA A 39 13.64 7.89 -10.90
CA ALA A 39 14.14 7.01 -11.97
C ALA A 39 13.18 5.83 -12.24
N MET A 40 12.51 5.32 -11.20
CA MET A 40 11.51 4.26 -11.31
C MET A 40 10.09 4.79 -11.59
N GLY A 41 9.91 6.08 -11.85
CA GLY A 41 8.60 6.67 -12.14
C GLY A 41 7.62 6.64 -10.99
N MET A 42 8.08 6.55 -9.73
CA MET A 42 7.23 6.56 -8.53
C MET A 42 6.52 7.91 -8.36
N ILE A 43 5.45 7.94 -7.58
CA ILE A 43 4.66 9.15 -7.32
C ILE A 43 5.05 9.75 -5.96
N PRO A 44 5.93 10.77 -5.92
CA PRO A 44 6.22 11.49 -4.70
C PRO A 44 5.07 12.44 -4.35
N ILE A 45 4.62 12.41 -3.08
CA ILE A 45 3.55 13.28 -2.60
C ILE A 45 4.03 14.21 -1.50
N ASP A 46 3.69 15.49 -1.67
CA ASP A 46 3.79 16.47 -0.61
C ASP A 46 2.52 16.41 0.25
N ARG A 47 2.69 16.17 1.56
CA ARG A 47 1.56 16.07 2.49
C ARG A 47 1.16 17.41 3.10
N GLY A 48 1.86 18.48 2.79
CA GLY A 48 1.56 19.83 3.28
C GLY A 48 0.25 20.39 2.73
N SER A 49 -0.17 19.95 1.53
CA SER A 49 -1.44 20.33 0.93
C SER A 49 -2.18 19.12 0.37
N ALA A 50 -3.29 18.74 1.00
CA ALA A 50 -4.10 17.59 0.58
C ALA A 50 -4.62 17.73 -0.86
N LYS A 51 -4.95 18.95 -1.30
CA LYS A 51 -5.45 19.23 -2.66
C LYS A 51 -4.34 19.04 -3.71
N VAL A 52 -3.14 19.54 -3.43
CA VAL A 52 -1.97 19.41 -4.32
C VAL A 52 -1.54 17.95 -4.39
N ALA A 53 -1.42 17.27 -3.22
CA ALA A 53 -1.10 15.86 -3.14
C ALA A 53 -2.08 15.01 -3.96
N MET A 54 -3.39 15.26 -3.82
CA MET A 54 -4.42 14.52 -4.57
C MET A 54 -4.29 14.71 -6.07
N LYS A 55 -4.09 15.95 -6.54
CA LYS A 55 -3.89 16.23 -7.98
C LYS A 55 -2.67 15.49 -8.54
N SER A 56 -1.57 15.49 -7.79
CA SER A 56 -0.35 14.77 -8.17
C SER A 56 -0.56 13.26 -8.24
N ILE A 57 -1.24 12.69 -7.24
CA ILE A 57 -1.53 11.25 -7.21
C ILE A 57 -2.43 10.85 -8.37
N LEU A 58 -3.51 11.58 -8.65
CA LEU A 58 -4.43 11.27 -9.74
C LEU A 58 -3.72 11.30 -11.09
N LYS A 59 -2.94 12.35 -11.36
CA LYS A 59 -2.17 12.45 -12.60
C LYS A 59 -1.14 11.33 -12.74
N GLY A 60 -0.42 11.03 -11.64
CA GLY A 60 0.56 9.94 -11.64
C GLY A 60 -0.08 8.56 -11.80
N ALA A 61 -1.24 8.33 -11.18
CA ALA A 61 -1.98 7.08 -11.29
C ALA A 61 -2.50 6.85 -12.73
N GLU A 62 -3.05 7.90 -13.37
CA GLU A 62 -3.46 7.81 -14.79
C GLU A 62 -2.28 7.43 -15.68
N ARG A 63 -1.15 8.13 -15.55
CA ARG A 63 0.06 7.83 -16.32
C ARG A 63 0.50 6.38 -16.12
N ILE A 64 0.69 5.94 -14.88
CA ILE A 64 1.21 4.61 -14.55
C ILE A 64 0.28 3.50 -15.00
N LEU A 65 -1.02 3.62 -14.70
CA LEU A 65 -1.98 2.54 -14.91
C LEU A 65 -2.53 2.50 -16.34
N ASN A 66 -2.71 3.64 -16.99
CA ASN A 66 -3.37 3.73 -18.29
C ASN A 66 -2.41 3.94 -19.46
N GLU A 67 -1.29 4.65 -19.25
CA GLU A 67 -0.32 4.93 -20.31
C GLU A 67 0.85 3.93 -20.26
N GLU A 68 1.41 3.68 -19.07
CA GLU A 68 2.56 2.79 -18.90
C GLU A 68 2.17 1.32 -18.64
N HIS A 69 0.89 1.06 -18.34
CA HIS A 69 0.34 -0.28 -18.03
C HIS A 69 1.06 -0.99 -16.86
N ARG A 70 1.59 -0.23 -15.91
CA ARG A 70 2.31 -0.72 -14.73
C ARG A 70 1.39 -0.81 -13.52
N PRO A 71 1.59 -1.78 -12.61
CA PRO A 71 0.85 -1.82 -11.35
C PRO A 71 1.23 -0.65 -10.43
N LEU A 72 0.25 -0.15 -9.68
CA LEU A 72 0.42 0.93 -8.71
C LEU A 72 0.16 0.43 -7.29
N LEU A 73 1.17 0.48 -6.43
CA LEU A 73 1.07 0.14 -5.02
C LEU A 73 0.71 1.36 -4.18
N ILE A 74 -0.38 1.25 -3.43
CA ILE A 74 -0.85 2.30 -2.52
C ILE A 74 -1.09 1.73 -1.13
N PHE A 75 -0.66 2.46 -0.10
CA PHE A 75 -0.94 2.16 1.29
C PHE A 75 -2.10 3.04 1.80
N PRO A 76 -3.31 2.47 2.01
CA PRO A 76 -4.52 3.26 2.25
C PRO A 76 -4.51 4.09 3.54
N GLN A 77 -3.76 3.67 4.55
CA GLN A 77 -3.62 4.43 5.79
C GLN A 77 -2.76 5.69 5.63
N GLY A 78 -1.95 5.77 4.56
CA GLY A 78 -1.03 6.87 4.27
C GLY A 78 0.17 6.96 5.22
N THR A 79 0.28 6.04 6.17
CA THR A 79 1.42 5.90 7.10
C THR A 79 1.41 4.50 7.68
N ARG A 80 2.53 4.05 8.24
CA ARG A 80 2.62 2.78 8.98
C ARG A 80 1.76 2.83 10.23
N THR A 81 1.03 1.73 10.49
CA THR A 81 0.22 1.50 11.69
C THR A 81 0.86 0.43 12.57
N ALA A 82 0.69 0.52 13.89
CA ALA A 82 1.09 -0.56 14.76
C ALA A 82 0.15 -1.77 14.61
N VAL A 83 0.60 -2.94 15.06
CA VAL A 83 -0.27 -4.13 15.14
C VAL A 83 -1.43 -3.82 16.08
N GLY A 84 -2.65 -4.12 15.64
CA GLY A 84 -3.89 -3.82 16.37
C GLY A 84 -4.37 -2.37 16.27
N GLU A 85 -3.55 -1.43 15.75
CA GLU A 85 -3.98 -0.05 15.51
C GLU A 85 -4.96 0.00 14.34
N GLN A 86 -6.18 0.44 14.61
CA GLN A 86 -7.17 0.76 13.57
C GLN A 86 -6.98 2.20 13.12
N ARG A 87 -6.86 2.40 11.82
CA ARG A 87 -6.71 3.74 11.24
C ARG A 87 -7.59 3.88 10.02
N LYS A 88 -8.40 4.92 9.99
CA LYS A 88 -9.26 5.23 8.85
C LYS A 88 -8.44 5.37 7.57
N TYR A 89 -8.93 4.76 6.50
CA TYR A 89 -8.33 4.84 5.19
C TYR A 89 -8.55 6.22 4.57
N LYS A 90 -7.60 6.67 3.80
CA LYS A 90 -7.68 7.99 3.15
C LYS A 90 -8.66 7.94 1.98
N ILE A 91 -9.68 8.78 2.00
CA ILE A 91 -10.73 8.88 0.95
C ILE A 91 -10.14 9.09 -0.46
N GLY A 92 -8.92 9.60 -0.54
CA GLY A 92 -8.22 9.77 -1.82
C GLY A 92 -8.08 8.50 -2.64
N ILE A 93 -8.09 7.32 -2.00
CA ILE A 93 -8.02 6.04 -2.71
C ILE A 93 -9.29 5.77 -3.51
N ALA A 94 -10.46 6.11 -2.97
CA ALA A 94 -11.72 6.00 -3.70
C ALA A 94 -11.74 6.88 -4.95
N ARG A 95 -11.17 8.10 -4.86
CA ARG A 95 -11.05 8.99 -6.01
C ARG A 95 -10.11 8.43 -7.09
N ILE A 96 -9.02 7.78 -6.69
CA ILE A 96 -8.12 7.10 -7.63
C ILE A 96 -8.85 5.95 -8.31
N TYR A 97 -9.51 5.09 -7.53
CA TYR A 97 -10.28 3.95 -8.03
C TYR A 97 -11.31 4.38 -9.07
N GLU A 98 -12.13 5.38 -8.76
CA GLU A 98 -13.14 5.94 -9.67
C GLU A 98 -12.51 6.51 -10.94
N LYS A 99 -11.41 7.28 -10.81
CA LYS A 99 -10.76 7.96 -11.93
C LYS A 99 -10.05 7.02 -12.89
N VAL A 100 -9.33 6.02 -12.36
CA VAL A 100 -8.53 5.11 -13.19
C VAL A 100 -9.32 3.94 -13.74
N ASN A 101 -10.47 3.64 -13.15
CA ASN A 101 -11.40 2.57 -13.56
C ASN A 101 -10.69 1.22 -13.78
N ARG A 102 -9.84 0.82 -12.83
CA ARG A 102 -9.07 -0.43 -12.87
C ARG A 102 -9.38 -1.28 -11.64
N PRO A 103 -9.26 -2.63 -11.74
CA PRO A 103 -9.40 -3.51 -10.59
C PRO A 103 -8.40 -3.18 -9.49
N VAL A 104 -8.83 -3.30 -8.23
CA VAL A 104 -7.98 -3.10 -7.05
C VAL A 104 -7.84 -4.41 -6.32
N VAL A 105 -6.60 -4.89 -6.15
CA VAL A 105 -6.28 -6.08 -5.36
C VAL A 105 -5.95 -5.67 -3.94
N PRO A 106 -6.82 -5.97 -2.94
CA PRO A 106 -6.50 -5.73 -1.55
C PRO A 106 -5.38 -6.68 -1.09
N VAL A 107 -4.45 -6.19 -0.26
CA VAL A 107 -3.36 -7.02 0.28
C VAL A 107 -3.33 -6.89 1.79
N ALA A 108 -3.59 -8.01 2.48
CA ALA A 108 -3.46 -8.15 3.92
C ALA A 108 -2.07 -8.69 4.27
N LEU A 109 -1.60 -8.39 5.49
CA LEU A 109 -0.27 -8.81 5.93
C LEU A 109 -0.14 -8.78 7.45
N ASN A 110 0.89 -9.49 7.96
CA ASN A 110 1.24 -9.57 9.38
C ASN A 110 2.68 -9.07 9.68
N SER A 111 3.29 -8.33 8.76
CA SER A 111 4.69 -7.89 8.87
C SER A 111 5.02 -7.13 10.16
N GLY A 112 4.03 -6.44 10.73
CA GLY A 112 4.17 -5.68 11.97
C GLY A 112 4.50 -6.53 13.20
N LEU A 113 4.20 -7.85 13.19
CA LEU A 113 4.57 -8.78 14.27
C LEU A 113 6.10 -8.95 14.36
N TYR A 114 6.75 -9.01 13.22
CA TYR A 114 8.18 -9.34 13.11
C TYR A 114 9.05 -8.11 12.95
N TRP A 115 8.57 -7.12 12.23
CA TRP A 115 9.25 -5.85 12.03
C TRP A 115 8.27 -4.68 12.27
N GLY A 116 7.99 -4.40 13.54
CA GLY A 116 7.03 -3.37 13.92
C GLY A 116 7.47 -1.95 13.57
N LYS A 117 6.49 -1.05 13.44
CA LYS A 117 6.70 0.37 13.20
C LYS A 117 7.68 0.98 14.21
N ASN A 118 8.74 1.61 13.70
CA ASN A 118 9.77 2.28 14.50
C ASN A 118 10.50 1.38 15.53
N LYS A 119 10.44 0.04 15.36
CA LYS A 119 11.19 -0.88 16.20
C LYS A 119 12.56 -1.15 15.59
N PHE A 120 13.61 -1.00 16.38
CA PHE A 120 14.97 -1.39 15.98
C PHE A 120 15.10 -2.91 15.89
N TRP A 121 14.62 -3.60 16.92
CA TRP A 121 14.65 -5.04 16.99
C TRP A 121 13.59 -5.67 16.09
N LYS A 122 14.01 -6.67 15.33
CA LYS A 122 13.16 -7.55 14.52
C LYS A 122 13.05 -8.88 15.23
N ARG A 123 11.94 -9.56 14.99
CA ARG A 123 11.71 -10.93 15.49
C ARG A 123 11.79 -11.88 14.31
N SER A 124 12.30 -13.08 14.54
CA SER A 124 12.21 -14.17 13.57
C SER A 124 10.76 -14.64 13.43
N GLY A 125 10.43 -15.14 12.26
CA GLY A 125 9.10 -15.68 11.95
C GLY A 125 8.72 -15.50 10.50
N CYS A 126 7.53 -15.95 10.12
CA CYS A 126 7.05 -15.91 8.75
C CYS A 126 6.16 -14.67 8.51
N VAL A 127 6.58 -13.82 7.59
CA VAL A 127 5.76 -12.69 7.12
C VAL A 127 4.89 -13.17 5.97
N THR A 128 3.58 -13.15 6.18
CA THR A 128 2.58 -13.50 5.16
C THR A 128 2.06 -12.24 4.48
N LEU A 129 2.08 -12.25 3.14
CA LEU A 129 1.43 -11.27 2.28
C LEU A 129 0.31 -11.98 1.54
N LYS A 130 -0.96 -11.70 1.91
CA LYS A 130 -2.13 -12.34 1.32
C LYS A 130 -2.80 -11.42 0.32
N PHE A 131 -2.78 -11.80 -0.94
CA PHE A 131 -3.50 -11.12 -2.02
C PHE A 131 -4.94 -11.61 -2.03
N LEU A 132 -5.90 -10.68 -1.94
CA LEU A 132 -7.32 -10.98 -1.86
C LEU A 132 -7.99 -10.83 -3.22
N PRO A 133 -9.21 -11.37 -3.40
CA PRO A 133 -9.94 -11.22 -4.65
C PRO A 133 -10.04 -9.77 -5.10
N PRO A 134 -9.84 -9.46 -6.38
CA PRO A 134 -9.85 -8.10 -6.88
C PRO A 134 -11.25 -7.47 -6.75
N ILE A 135 -11.28 -6.22 -6.33
CA ILE A 135 -12.48 -5.37 -6.37
C ILE A 135 -12.56 -4.79 -7.77
N GLN A 136 -13.57 -5.21 -8.52
CA GLN A 136 -13.81 -4.73 -9.89
C GLN A 136 -14.24 -3.26 -9.90
N PRO A 137 -13.95 -2.49 -10.97
CA PRO A 137 -14.43 -1.13 -11.10
C PRO A 137 -15.96 -1.04 -11.16
N GLY A 138 -16.52 0.14 -10.85
CA GLY A 138 -17.97 0.41 -10.94
C GLY A 138 -18.68 0.56 -9.60
N LEU A 139 -18.01 0.35 -8.46
CA LEU A 139 -18.60 0.70 -7.15
C LEU A 139 -18.54 2.21 -6.92
N ASP A 140 -19.50 2.75 -6.18
CA ASP A 140 -19.40 4.09 -5.64
C ASP A 140 -18.28 4.19 -4.58
N GLN A 141 -17.88 5.42 -4.26
CA GLN A 141 -16.75 5.66 -3.34
C GLN A 141 -16.98 5.04 -1.96
N LYS A 142 -18.19 5.07 -1.45
CA LYS A 142 -18.54 4.55 -0.11
C LYS A 142 -18.44 3.02 -0.10
N ALA A 143 -19.14 2.35 -1.02
CA ALA A 143 -19.14 0.91 -1.15
C ALA A 143 -17.72 0.36 -1.42
N PHE A 144 -16.94 1.03 -2.26
CA PHE A 144 -15.55 0.67 -2.50
C PHE A 144 -14.71 0.76 -1.23
N MET A 145 -14.81 1.85 -0.47
CA MET A 145 -14.02 2.04 0.76
C MET A 145 -14.39 1.03 1.83
N GLU A 146 -15.68 0.78 2.05
CA GLU A 146 -16.16 -0.23 2.99
C GLU A 146 -15.64 -1.63 2.62
N ARG A 147 -15.74 -2.01 1.35
CA ARG A 147 -15.27 -3.31 0.86
C ARG A 147 -13.76 -3.46 0.99
N LEU A 148 -13.00 -2.42 0.61
CA LEU A 148 -11.54 -2.43 0.71
C LEU A 148 -11.07 -2.54 2.16
N GLU A 149 -11.64 -1.73 3.06
CA GLU A 149 -11.27 -1.71 4.47
C GLU A 149 -11.62 -3.02 5.15
N THR A 150 -12.86 -3.51 4.97
CA THR A 150 -13.31 -4.79 5.52
C THR A 150 -12.40 -5.94 5.05
N ALA A 151 -12.14 -6.04 3.75
CA ALA A 151 -11.31 -7.10 3.20
C ALA A 151 -9.90 -7.10 3.81
N ILE A 152 -9.23 -5.96 3.84
CA ILE A 152 -7.86 -5.87 4.36
C ILE A 152 -7.82 -6.06 5.88
N GLU A 153 -8.72 -5.44 6.64
CA GLU A 153 -8.67 -5.48 8.10
C GLU A 153 -9.04 -6.87 8.64
N THR A 154 -10.10 -7.50 8.10
CA THR A 154 -10.51 -8.86 8.50
C THR A 154 -9.39 -9.86 8.27
N GLU A 155 -8.84 -9.89 7.08
CA GLU A 155 -7.77 -10.83 6.74
C GLU A 155 -6.46 -10.54 7.50
N SER A 156 -6.14 -9.27 7.73
CA SER A 156 -4.97 -8.92 8.54
C SER A 156 -5.14 -9.37 9.99
N GLN A 157 -6.35 -9.27 10.56
CA GLN A 157 -6.63 -9.78 11.90
C GLN A 157 -6.50 -11.32 11.97
N MET A 158 -6.98 -12.04 10.96
CA MET A 158 -6.80 -13.50 10.88
C MET A 158 -5.33 -13.90 10.84
N LEU A 159 -4.52 -13.19 10.05
CA LEU A 159 -3.07 -13.41 9.95
C LEU A 159 -2.33 -13.08 11.25
N LEU A 160 -2.85 -12.15 12.06
CA LEU A 160 -2.30 -11.82 13.37
C LEU A 160 -2.65 -12.86 14.44
N ALA A 161 -3.84 -13.47 14.33
CA ALA A 161 -4.30 -14.50 15.27
C ALA A 161 -3.62 -15.86 15.04
N LYS A 162 -3.17 -16.15 13.83
CA LYS A 162 -2.49 -17.40 13.45
C LYS A 162 -1.18 -17.09 12.70
N PRO A 163 -0.13 -16.64 13.43
CA PRO A 163 1.11 -16.22 12.79
C PRO A 163 1.96 -17.35 12.19
N GLU A 164 1.63 -18.61 12.47
CA GLU A 164 2.44 -19.80 12.14
C GLU A 164 1.84 -20.67 11.03
N LEU A 165 0.99 -20.12 10.18
CA LEU A 165 0.48 -20.88 9.03
C LEU A 165 1.49 -20.84 7.88
N THR A 166 2.59 -21.59 7.99
CA THR A 166 3.37 -22.03 6.80
C THR A 166 4.42 -23.07 7.20
N GLU A 167 4.00 -24.26 7.57
CA GLU A 167 4.86 -25.42 7.44
C GLU A 167 4.40 -26.40 6.37
N ASP A 168 3.43 -26.07 5.53
CA ASP A 168 2.99 -26.94 4.44
C ASP A 168 2.81 -26.13 3.14
N ALA A 169 3.91 -25.90 2.43
CA ALA A 169 3.93 -25.67 0.98
C ALA A 169 5.35 -25.83 0.43
#